data_837cace010f77d5aeb284ff250145b38
#
_entry.id   837cace010f77d5aeb284ff250145b38
#
_cell.length_a   1.000
_cell.length_b   1.000
_cell.length_c   1.000
_cell.angle_alpha   90.00
_cell.angle_beta   90.00
_cell.angle_gamma   90.00
#
_symmetry.space_group_name_H-M   'P 1'
#
loop_
_entity.id
_entity.type
_entity.pdbx_description
1 polymer ?
#
loop_
_entity_poly.entity_id
_entity_poly.type
_entity_poly.pdbx_seq_one_letter_code
_entity_poly.pdbx_strand_id
1 'polypeptide(L)'
;MTLRVRYGETDQMGVAYYANYLTWFEVGRTELCRVLGRPYESWEREGIFLPVVEAHCRYKHSVRYDEEIVVFTSFGDLSPASLSFRCRVLRKSDGRLLAEGWTKHVFAGLSGKIIRGGNPMADWIKEQLNSRIGGGENGEQTCDSVGK
;
A
#
# COMPACT_ATOMS: atom_id res chain seq x y z
N MET A 1 7.92 4.01 -3.56
CA MET A 1 8.63 4.29 -2.29
C MET A 1 9.82 3.36 -2.17
N THR A 2 11.01 3.87 -1.84
CA THR A 2 12.23 3.08 -1.64
C THR A 2 12.47 2.81 -0.15
N LEU A 3 12.77 1.57 0.17
CA LEU A 3 13.14 1.11 1.51
C LEU A 3 14.44 0.33 1.45
N ARG A 4 15.15 0.27 2.56
CA ARG A 4 16.31 -0.60 2.73
C ARG A 4 15.96 -1.71 3.72
N VAL A 5 16.25 -2.94 3.36
CA VAL A 5 16.01 -4.10 4.23
C VAL A 5 16.91 -4.00 5.45
N ARG A 6 16.30 -3.96 6.64
CA ARG A 6 17.01 -3.84 7.91
C ARG A 6 17.46 -5.22 8.42
N TYR A 7 18.49 -5.24 9.25
CA TYR A 7 18.99 -6.45 9.88
C TYR A 7 17.88 -7.21 10.62
N GLY A 8 17.06 -6.52 11.40
CA GLY A 8 15.94 -7.11 12.15
C GLY A 8 14.77 -7.61 11.31
N GLU A 9 14.78 -7.39 10.00
CA GLU A 9 13.78 -7.90 9.06
C GLU A 9 14.20 -9.23 8.42
N THR A 10 15.40 -9.71 8.70
CA THR A 10 15.94 -10.97 8.16
C THR A 10 15.78 -12.12 9.12
N ASP A 11 15.77 -13.34 8.57
CA ASP A 11 15.72 -14.59 9.31
C ASP A 11 17.07 -15.32 9.30
N GLN A 12 17.12 -16.53 9.90
CA GLN A 12 18.34 -17.34 9.94
C GLN A 12 18.86 -17.77 8.54
N MET A 13 18.02 -17.75 7.51
CA MET A 13 18.42 -18.00 6.13
C MET A 13 19.13 -16.80 5.49
N GLY A 14 19.18 -15.65 6.19
CA GLY A 14 19.80 -14.43 5.71
C GLY A 14 18.96 -13.67 4.68
N VAL A 15 17.68 -13.98 4.59
CA VAL A 15 16.73 -13.30 3.71
C VAL A 15 15.63 -12.63 4.51
N ALA A 16 14.94 -11.67 3.93
CA ALA A 16 13.82 -11.01 4.58
C ALA A 16 12.75 -12.03 4.99
N TYR A 17 12.37 -11.97 6.26
CA TYR A 17 11.33 -12.83 6.81
C TYR A 17 9.99 -12.48 6.17
N TYR A 18 9.24 -13.49 5.74
CA TYR A 18 8.06 -13.32 4.87
C TYR A 18 7.01 -12.35 5.43
N ALA A 19 6.82 -12.28 6.74
CA ALA A 19 5.83 -11.41 7.35
C ALA A 19 6.15 -9.92 7.17
N ASN A 20 7.40 -9.55 6.97
CA ASN A 20 7.81 -8.17 6.77
C ASN A 20 7.27 -7.56 5.47
N TYR A 21 6.95 -8.37 4.48
CA TYR A 21 6.34 -7.89 3.24
C TYR A 21 4.98 -7.22 3.49
N LEU A 22 4.19 -7.74 4.43
CA LEU A 22 2.93 -7.11 4.83
C LEU A 22 3.16 -5.76 5.52
N THR A 23 4.23 -5.62 6.28
CA THR A 23 4.66 -4.33 6.84
C THR A 23 5.04 -3.35 5.74
N TRP A 24 5.77 -3.81 4.72
CA TRP A 24 6.12 -2.96 3.58
C TRP A 24 4.88 -2.55 2.76
N PHE A 25 3.89 -3.42 2.64
CA PHE A 25 2.60 -3.06 2.04
C PHE A 25 1.90 -1.96 2.84
N GLU A 26 1.91 -2.06 4.17
CA GLU A 26 1.35 -1.04 5.06
C GLU A 26 2.05 0.31 4.86
N VAL A 27 3.37 0.32 4.88
CA VAL A 27 4.16 1.54 4.63
C VAL A 27 3.84 2.11 3.25
N GLY A 28 3.74 1.27 2.22
CA GLY A 28 3.42 1.67 0.86
C GLY A 28 2.05 2.34 0.73
N ARG A 29 0.99 1.75 1.31
CA ARG A 29 -0.36 2.36 1.25
C ARG A 29 -0.47 3.64 2.06
N THR A 30 0.22 3.71 3.19
CA THR A 30 0.27 4.92 4.01
C THR A 30 0.92 6.07 3.24
N GLU A 31 2.02 5.79 2.57
CA GLU A 31 2.72 6.78 1.75
C GLU A 31 1.91 7.19 0.52
N LEU A 32 1.21 6.27 -0.12
CA LEU A 32 0.31 6.60 -1.23
C LEU A 32 -0.72 7.66 -0.82
N CYS A 33 -1.38 7.48 0.31
CA CYS A 33 -2.35 8.45 0.82
C CYS A 33 -1.70 9.80 1.15
N ARG A 34 -0.49 9.78 1.72
CA ARG A 34 0.26 11.00 2.04
C ARG A 34 0.63 11.80 0.79
N VAL A 35 1.17 11.14 -0.22
CA VAL A 35 1.56 11.76 -1.50
C VAL A 35 0.36 12.34 -2.22
N LEU A 36 -0.81 11.71 -2.10
CA LEU A 36 -2.06 12.21 -2.66
C LEU A 36 -2.71 13.35 -1.85
N GLY A 37 -2.08 13.78 -0.76
CA GLY A 37 -2.48 14.93 0.04
C GLY A 37 -3.43 14.65 1.20
N ARG A 38 -3.79 13.39 1.44
CA ARG A 38 -4.66 12.99 2.56
C ARG A 38 -4.06 11.80 3.34
N PRO A 39 -3.13 12.06 4.29
CA PRO A 39 -2.54 11.01 5.12
C PRO A 39 -3.62 10.33 5.99
N TYR A 40 -3.39 9.07 6.38
CA TYR A 40 -4.31 8.29 7.21
C TYR A 40 -4.75 9.02 8.47
N GLU A 41 -3.85 9.70 9.13
CA GLU A 41 -4.16 10.47 10.33
C GLU A 41 -5.30 11.47 10.11
N SER A 42 -5.39 12.08 8.91
CA SER A 42 -6.46 13.01 8.59
C SER A 42 -7.83 12.32 8.52
N TRP A 43 -7.88 11.07 8.08
CA TRP A 43 -9.11 10.27 8.05
C TRP A 43 -9.50 9.77 9.43
N GLU A 44 -8.52 9.32 10.21
CA GLU A 44 -8.73 8.87 11.59
C GLU A 44 -9.29 9.99 12.46
N ARG A 45 -8.81 11.23 12.28
CA ARG A 45 -9.39 12.42 12.93
C ARG A 45 -10.85 12.67 12.57
N GLU A 46 -11.26 12.29 11.38
CA GLU A 46 -12.65 12.35 10.91
C GLU A 46 -13.45 11.10 11.34
N GLY A 47 -12.86 10.18 12.07
CA GLY A 47 -13.49 8.96 12.57
C GLY A 47 -13.61 7.84 11.53
N ILE A 48 -12.76 7.85 10.50
CA ILE A 48 -12.73 6.81 9.45
C ILE A 48 -11.46 6.00 9.58
N PHE A 49 -11.61 4.69 9.76
CA PHE A 49 -10.54 3.72 9.92
C PHE A 49 -10.61 2.66 8.82
N LEU A 50 -9.47 2.05 8.51
CA LEU A 50 -9.32 1.01 7.49
C LEU A 50 -8.72 -0.27 8.08
N PRO A 51 -9.45 -1.00 8.93
CA PRO A 51 -8.97 -2.30 9.39
C PRO A 51 -8.77 -3.27 8.22
N VAL A 52 -7.70 -4.05 8.29
CA VAL A 52 -7.40 -5.10 7.31
C VAL A 52 -8.33 -6.29 7.58
N VAL A 53 -9.01 -6.79 6.55
CA VAL A 53 -9.86 -7.99 6.64
C VAL A 53 -9.29 -9.17 5.86
N GLU A 54 -8.47 -8.90 4.84
CA GLU A 54 -7.76 -9.91 4.06
C GLU A 54 -6.41 -9.38 3.63
N ALA A 55 -5.41 -10.24 3.57
CA ALA A 55 -4.11 -9.95 3.02
C ALA A 55 -3.61 -11.14 2.21
N HIS A 56 -2.99 -10.87 1.09
CA HIS A 56 -2.37 -11.87 0.22
C HIS A 56 -1.00 -11.39 -0.21
N CYS A 57 -0.01 -12.27 -0.15
CA CYS A 57 1.32 -12.02 -0.66
C CYS A 57 1.85 -13.27 -1.36
N ARG A 58 2.31 -13.09 -2.59
CA ARG A 58 3.00 -14.13 -3.34
C ARG A 58 4.47 -13.78 -3.43
N TYR A 59 5.32 -14.64 -2.93
CA TYR A 59 6.76 -14.48 -2.88
C TYR A 59 7.40 -15.13 -4.12
N LYS A 60 8.21 -14.36 -4.83
CA LYS A 60 8.83 -14.82 -6.09
C LYS A 60 10.34 -14.99 -5.95
N HIS A 61 11.01 -14.03 -5.32
CA HIS A 61 12.44 -14.02 -5.10
C HIS A 61 12.75 -13.44 -3.74
N SER A 62 13.81 -13.93 -3.11
CA SER A 62 14.27 -13.43 -1.83
C SER A 62 15.04 -12.11 -1.97
N VAL A 63 15.11 -11.38 -0.87
CA VAL A 63 15.93 -10.17 -0.73
C VAL A 63 16.70 -10.27 0.59
N ARG A 64 17.90 -9.72 0.62
CA ARG A 64 18.82 -9.83 1.75
C ARG A 64 18.93 -8.53 2.53
N TYR A 65 19.55 -8.63 3.70
CA TYR A 65 19.93 -7.47 4.49
C TYR A 65 20.67 -6.43 3.65
N ASP A 66 20.35 -5.16 3.89
CA ASP A 66 20.94 -3.97 3.29
C ASP A 66 20.65 -3.75 1.79
N GLU A 67 19.96 -4.66 1.13
CA GLU A 67 19.46 -4.42 -0.22
C GLU A 67 18.33 -3.38 -0.20
N GLU A 68 18.28 -2.55 -1.24
CA GLU A 68 17.18 -1.60 -1.44
C GLU A 68 16.04 -2.24 -2.23
N ILE A 69 14.84 -1.98 -1.80
CA ILE A 69 13.59 -2.40 -2.46
C ILE A 69 12.75 -1.18 -2.82
N VAL A 70 11.96 -1.33 -3.87
CA VAL A 70 10.95 -0.34 -4.27
C VAL A 70 9.58 -0.97 -4.07
N VAL A 71 8.74 -0.30 -3.29
CA VAL A 71 7.35 -0.70 -3.05
C VAL A 71 6.45 0.18 -3.91
N PHE A 72 5.73 -0.46 -4.82
CA PHE A 72 4.70 0.14 -5.65
C PHE A 72 3.34 -0.17 -5.05
N THR A 73 2.52 0.85 -4.87
CA THR A 73 1.18 0.71 -4.31
C THR A 73 0.17 1.46 -5.16
N SER A 74 -0.95 0.83 -5.42
CA SER A 74 -2.07 1.45 -6.12
C SER A 74 -3.39 1.09 -5.42
N PHE A 75 -4.42 1.90 -5.64
CA PHE A 75 -5.78 1.51 -5.27
C PHE A 75 -6.22 0.33 -6.15
N GLY A 76 -6.83 -0.64 -5.52
CA GLY A 76 -7.49 -1.76 -6.19
C GLY A 76 -9.00 -1.56 -6.24
N ASP A 77 -9.76 -2.59 -5.86
CA ASP A 77 -11.22 -2.54 -5.90
C ASP A 77 -11.77 -1.64 -4.81
N LEU A 78 -12.74 -0.82 -5.18
CA LEU A 78 -13.46 0.08 -4.28
C LEU A 78 -14.96 -0.27 -4.31
N SER A 79 -15.55 -0.42 -3.14
CA SER A 79 -16.99 -0.55 -2.95
C SER A 79 -17.47 0.45 -1.90
N PRO A 80 -18.79 0.60 -1.68
CA PRO A 80 -19.27 1.47 -0.61
C PRO A 80 -18.77 1.13 0.80
N ALA A 81 -18.38 -0.13 1.05
CA ALA A 81 -17.98 -0.62 2.35
C ALA A 81 -16.51 -1.06 2.43
N SER A 82 -15.80 -1.17 1.31
CA SER A 82 -14.47 -1.76 1.27
C SER A 82 -13.55 -1.14 0.22
N LEU A 83 -12.26 -1.28 0.48
CA LEU A 83 -11.18 -0.83 -0.40
C LEU A 83 -10.08 -1.89 -0.40
N SER A 84 -9.49 -2.16 -1.55
CA SER A 84 -8.23 -2.90 -1.61
C SER A 84 -7.08 -2.04 -2.11
N PHE A 85 -5.86 -2.39 -1.69
CA PHE A 85 -4.61 -1.87 -2.24
C PHE A 85 -3.86 -3.01 -2.91
N ARG A 86 -3.29 -2.75 -4.06
CA ARG A 86 -2.39 -3.67 -4.77
C ARG A 86 -0.95 -3.22 -4.54
N CYS A 87 -0.07 -4.18 -4.27
CA CYS A 87 1.32 -3.91 -3.95
C CYS A 87 2.25 -4.80 -4.76
N ARG A 88 3.38 -4.23 -5.18
CA ARG A 88 4.50 -4.94 -5.80
C ARG A 88 5.78 -4.50 -5.12
N VAL A 89 6.65 -5.43 -4.84
CA VAL A 89 7.96 -5.18 -4.24
C VAL A 89 9.03 -5.61 -5.23
N LEU A 90 9.86 -4.69 -5.67
CA LEU A 90 10.93 -4.93 -6.62
C LEU A 90 12.28 -4.68 -5.95
N ARG A 91 13.30 -5.46 -6.33
CA ARG A 91 14.69 -5.13 -5.98
C ARG A 91 15.12 -3.92 -6.80
N LYS A 92 15.65 -2.91 -6.13
CA LYS A 92 16.02 -1.66 -6.80
C LYS A 92 17.18 -1.83 -7.77
N SER A 93 18.16 -2.67 -7.43
CA SER A 93 19.40 -2.83 -8.19
C SER A 93 19.22 -3.42 -9.60
N ASP A 94 18.23 -4.32 -9.76
CA ASP A 94 17.98 -5.02 -11.03
C ASP A 94 16.53 -4.97 -11.51
N GLY A 95 15.63 -4.33 -10.74
CA GLY A 95 14.20 -4.26 -11.05
C GLY A 95 13.44 -5.58 -10.92
N ARG A 96 14.05 -6.59 -10.28
CA ARG A 96 13.43 -7.92 -10.17
C ARG A 96 12.23 -7.90 -9.24
N LEU A 97 11.12 -8.48 -9.69
CA LEU A 97 9.93 -8.64 -8.87
C LEU A 97 10.19 -9.65 -7.74
N LEU A 98 10.17 -9.19 -6.51
CA LEU A 98 10.40 -10.01 -5.31
C LEU A 98 9.10 -10.59 -4.77
N ALA A 99 8.06 -9.77 -4.71
CA ALA A 99 6.74 -10.19 -4.25
C ALA A 99 5.66 -9.27 -4.82
N GLU A 100 4.45 -9.79 -4.87
CA GLU A 100 3.25 -9.03 -5.22
C GLU A 100 2.07 -9.50 -4.38
N GLY A 101 1.12 -8.63 -4.15
CA GLY A 101 -0.04 -8.98 -3.35
C GLY A 101 -1.03 -7.84 -3.23
N TRP A 102 -1.92 -8.00 -2.28
CA TRP A 102 -2.97 -7.02 -2.01
C TRP A 102 -3.40 -7.11 -0.54
N THR A 103 -3.98 -6.01 -0.06
CA THR A 103 -4.68 -5.97 1.22
C THR A 103 -6.07 -5.44 1.00
N LYS A 104 -7.07 -6.05 1.64
CA LYS A 104 -8.44 -5.61 1.61
C LYS A 104 -8.84 -5.04 2.97
N HIS A 105 -9.52 -3.94 2.94
CA HIS A 105 -9.92 -3.16 4.09
C HIS A 105 -11.41 -2.90 4.03
N VAL A 106 -12.02 -2.76 5.19
CA VAL A 106 -13.37 -2.18 5.31
C VAL A 106 -13.26 -0.77 5.85
N PHE A 107 -14.22 0.09 5.50
CA PHE A 107 -14.35 1.39 6.14
C PHE A 107 -15.09 1.21 7.46
N ALA A 108 -14.45 1.59 8.55
CA ALA A 108 -15.02 1.46 9.90
C ALA A 108 -15.03 2.81 10.62
N GLY A 109 -16.06 3.03 11.44
CA GLY A 109 -16.15 4.16 12.34
C GLY A 109 -15.48 3.89 13.69
N LEU A 110 -15.52 4.88 14.58
CA LEU A 110 -14.97 4.81 15.94
C LEU A 110 -15.51 3.63 16.77
N SER A 111 -16.74 3.22 16.52
CA SER A 111 -17.37 2.07 17.21
C SER A 111 -16.93 0.71 16.64
N GLY A 112 -16.11 0.69 15.59
CA GLY A 112 -15.74 -0.51 14.85
C GLY A 112 -16.80 -0.99 13.86
N LYS A 113 -17.94 -0.30 13.73
CA LYS A 113 -18.98 -0.63 12.76
C LYS A 113 -18.57 -0.23 11.35
N ILE A 114 -18.92 -1.07 10.38
CA ILE A 114 -18.67 -0.81 8.96
C ILE A 114 -19.51 0.38 8.50
N ILE A 115 -18.85 1.35 7.85
CA ILE A 115 -19.49 2.48 7.19
C ILE A 115 -19.93 2.03 5.80
N ARG A 116 -21.22 2.18 5.49
CA ARG A 116 -21.81 1.84 4.19
C ARG A 116 -22.44 3.08 3.58
N GLY A 117 -21.85 3.61 2.52
CA GLY A 117 -22.35 4.83 1.87
C GLY A 117 -22.06 6.12 2.67
N GLY A 118 -22.13 7.27 2.01
CA GLY A 118 -21.86 8.56 2.64
C GLY A 118 -20.46 8.70 3.24
N ASN A 119 -19.49 8.02 2.67
CA ASN A 119 -18.13 7.92 3.18
C ASN A 119 -17.21 8.89 2.42
N PRO A 120 -16.74 9.98 3.07
CA PRO A 120 -15.87 10.97 2.43
C PRO A 120 -14.58 10.38 1.88
N MET A 121 -14.02 9.35 2.52
CA MET A 121 -12.81 8.70 2.06
C MET A 121 -13.05 7.93 0.76
N ALA A 122 -14.14 7.19 0.65
CA ALA A 122 -14.51 6.50 -0.59
C ALA A 122 -14.73 7.49 -1.74
N ASP A 123 -15.37 8.61 -1.49
CA ASP A 123 -15.60 9.67 -2.48
C ASP A 123 -14.27 10.27 -2.94
N TRP A 124 -13.37 10.58 -2.02
CA TRP A 124 -12.04 11.07 -2.33
C TRP A 124 -11.23 10.07 -3.17
N ILE A 125 -11.28 8.78 -2.85
CA ILE A 125 -10.60 7.73 -3.64
C ILE A 125 -11.16 7.66 -5.06
N LYS A 126 -12.48 7.75 -5.23
CA LYS A 126 -13.12 7.83 -6.55
C LYS A 126 -12.59 9.00 -7.37
N GLU A 127 -12.45 10.18 -6.77
CA GLU A 127 -11.89 11.36 -7.42
C GLU A 127 -10.44 11.09 -7.87
N GLN A 128 -9.62 10.46 -7.03
CA GLN A 128 -8.24 10.09 -7.37
C GLN A 128 -8.19 9.11 -8.55
N LEU A 129 -9.08 8.13 -8.59
CA LEU A 129 -9.17 7.16 -9.68
C LEU A 129 -9.64 7.83 -10.99
N ASN A 130 -10.64 8.70 -10.93
CA ASN A 130 -11.20 9.38 -12.10
C ASN A 130 -10.24 10.41 -12.71
N SER A 131 -9.48 11.15 -11.91
CA SER A 131 -8.50 12.12 -12.39
C SER A 131 -7.37 11.49 -13.22
N ARG A 132 -7.15 10.19 -13.05
CA ARG A 132 -6.13 9.42 -13.79
C ARG A 132 -6.63 8.81 -15.09
N ILE A 133 -7.95 8.61 -15.22
CA ILE A 133 -8.56 8.11 -16.44
C ILE A 133 -8.64 9.22 -17.50
N GLY A 134 -8.67 10.49 -17.08
CA GLY A 134 -8.69 11.67 -17.96
C GLY A 134 -7.32 12.08 -18.54
N GLY A 135 -6.22 11.52 -18.05
CA GLY A 135 -4.88 11.70 -18.58
C GLY A 135 -4.29 10.33 -18.91
N GLY A 136 -4.37 9.95 -20.18
CA GLY A 136 -4.04 8.61 -20.65
C GLY A 136 -2.70 8.07 -20.15
N GLU A 137 -2.70 6.73 -19.99
CA GLU A 137 -1.62 5.79 -19.71
C GLU A 137 -1.48 5.32 -18.27
N ASN A 138 -1.74 4.03 -18.13
CA ASN A 138 -1.34 3.06 -17.09
C ASN A 138 -0.84 3.63 -15.76
N GLY A 139 -1.77 3.81 -14.82
CA GLY A 139 -1.47 4.37 -13.51
C GLY A 139 -0.91 3.39 -12.49
N GLU A 140 0.32 2.94 -12.68
CA GLU A 140 1.15 2.53 -11.56
C GLU A 140 1.87 3.78 -11.04
N GLN A 141 1.31 4.41 -10.01
CA GLN A 141 2.08 5.43 -9.33
C GLN A 141 3.13 4.77 -8.44
N THR A 142 4.35 4.91 -8.89
CA THR A 142 5.53 4.76 -8.05
C THR A 142 5.52 5.86 -7.00
N CYS A 143 5.66 5.49 -5.74
CA CYS A 143 6.09 6.42 -4.71
C CYS A 143 7.57 6.80 -4.93
N ASP A 144 7.95 7.12 -6.15
CA ASP A 144 9.32 7.43 -6.54
C ASP A 144 9.47 8.90 -6.90
N SER A 145 8.96 9.77 -6.09
CA SER A 145 9.29 11.18 -6.25
C SER A 145 9.60 11.85 -4.93
N VAL A 146 10.70 11.46 -4.31
CA VAL A 146 11.54 12.41 -3.55
C VAL A 146 12.93 11.79 -3.45
N GLY A 147 13.81 12.19 -4.32
CA GLY A 147 15.19 11.80 -4.28
C GLY A 147 16.02 12.67 -5.20
N LYS A 148 16.17 13.90 -4.84
CA LYS A 148 17.37 14.70 -5.15
C LYS A 148 17.72 15.48 -3.91
#